data_a0918a1708bd6c3c651c5cdc3259d36d
#
_entry.id   a0918a1708bd6c3c651c5cdc3259d36d
#
_cell.length_a   1.000
_cell.length_b   1.000
_cell.length_c   1.000
_cell.angle_alpha   90.00
_cell.angle_beta   90.00
_cell.angle_gamma   90.00
#
_symmetry.space_group_name_H-M   'P 1'
#
loop_
_entity.id
_entity.type
_entity.pdbx_description
1 polymer ?
#
loop_
_entity_poly.entity_id
_entity_poly.type
_entity_poly.pdbx_seq_one_letter_code
_entity_poly.pdbx_strand_id
1 'polypeptide(L)'
;MKMKNRNFNIIFLVATLLLSTFSASAENETQRQDSLMNEDSKSVRQRDWNCWGYGCRLGFTIGGITPVPLSAEIREMMTFSPNGAFMQEIYGYKLFKERFGFYFGERLAIEGMNVEARVKNYHMSIEQGGDYISGYFTGVDKTEAKLISVKIPIEFMARVNSRLDLRVGPYIQINLHREFKGEVYDGYLRENTPTGQKIIFSDGSKATYDFSEDVKKTCFGAEVAADFLIKNNFGIFANLDYGFGSVFADDFETITFKMYPIFFSLGVSYRIE
;
A
#
# COMPACT_ATOMS: atom_id res chain seq x y z
N MET A 1 -17.29 -10.45 20.42
CA MET A 1 -15.85 -10.68 20.34
C MET A 1 -15.50 -12.05 19.71
N LYS A 2 -16.06 -12.38 18.52
CA LYS A 2 -15.83 -13.68 17.82
C LYS A 2 -15.58 -13.58 16.30
N MET A 3 -15.49 -12.39 15.73
CA MET A 3 -15.28 -12.22 14.28
C MET A 3 -13.82 -11.90 13.86
N LYS A 4 -12.95 -11.55 14.79
CA LYS A 4 -11.56 -11.10 14.50
C LYS A 4 -10.62 -12.20 14.00
N ASN A 5 -10.92 -13.48 14.30
CA ASN A 5 -10.05 -14.61 13.93
C ASN A 5 -10.32 -15.24 12.55
N ARG A 6 -11.49 -14.99 11.95
CA ARG A 6 -11.86 -15.67 10.69
C ARG A 6 -11.16 -15.12 9.47
N ASN A 7 -10.95 -13.80 9.42
CA ASN A 7 -10.27 -13.16 8.29
C ASN A 7 -8.75 -13.37 8.32
N PHE A 8 -8.16 -13.46 9.51
CA PHE A 8 -6.74 -13.76 9.66
C PHE A 8 -6.41 -15.19 9.19
N ASN A 9 -7.29 -16.15 9.48
CA ASN A 9 -7.13 -17.53 9.03
C ASN A 9 -7.29 -17.69 7.51
N ILE A 10 -8.12 -16.88 6.85
CA ILE A 10 -8.30 -16.91 5.39
C ILE A 10 -7.03 -16.36 4.71
N ILE A 11 -6.47 -15.27 5.21
CA ILE A 11 -5.21 -14.68 4.68
C ILE A 11 -4.05 -15.67 4.84
N PHE A 12 -3.97 -16.34 5.99
CA PHE A 12 -2.93 -17.35 6.24
C PHE A 12 -3.12 -18.60 5.37
N LEU A 13 -4.37 -18.98 5.11
CA LEU A 13 -4.70 -20.14 4.26
C LEU A 13 -4.39 -19.87 2.78
N VAL A 14 -4.65 -18.66 2.30
CA VAL A 14 -4.29 -18.24 0.93
C VAL A 14 -2.78 -18.18 0.77
N ALA A 15 -2.05 -17.61 1.74
CA ALA A 15 -0.59 -17.57 1.73
C ALA A 15 0.04 -18.97 1.78
N THR A 16 -0.52 -19.91 2.57
CA THR A 16 -0.04 -21.30 2.63
C THR A 16 -0.38 -22.10 1.38
N LEU A 17 -1.54 -21.87 0.77
CA LEU A 17 -1.91 -22.52 -0.50
C LEU A 17 -0.98 -22.08 -1.64
N LEU A 18 -0.63 -20.78 -1.70
CA LEU A 18 0.29 -20.22 -2.68
C LEU A 18 1.72 -20.75 -2.48
N LEU A 19 2.17 -20.90 -1.24
CA LEU A 19 3.48 -21.50 -0.92
C LEU A 19 3.54 -22.98 -1.30
N SER A 20 2.47 -23.75 -1.14
CA SER A 20 2.43 -25.17 -1.49
C SER A 20 2.45 -25.43 -3.00
N THR A 21 1.78 -24.56 -3.79
CA THR A 21 1.86 -24.64 -5.26
C THR A 21 3.24 -24.25 -5.77
N PHE A 22 3.93 -23.35 -5.08
CA PHE A 22 5.29 -22.95 -5.43
C PHE A 22 6.32 -24.03 -5.16
N SER A 23 6.19 -24.77 -4.03
CA SER A 23 7.06 -25.92 -3.71
C SER A 23 6.93 -27.05 -4.72
N ALA A 24 5.71 -27.37 -5.16
CA ALA A 24 5.48 -28.41 -6.15
C ALA A 24 6.04 -28.07 -7.55
N SER A 25 6.06 -26.78 -7.93
CA SER A 25 6.69 -26.32 -9.17
C SER A 25 8.22 -26.38 -9.11
N ALA A 26 8.80 -26.04 -7.97
CA ALA A 26 10.25 -26.04 -7.77
C ALA A 26 10.85 -27.48 -7.79
N GLU A 27 10.16 -28.47 -7.22
CA GLU A 27 10.60 -29.87 -7.24
C GLU A 27 10.59 -30.46 -8.66
N ASN A 28 9.60 -30.11 -9.48
CA ASN A 28 9.53 -30.57 -10.86
C ASN A 28 10.63 -29.96 -11.75
N GLU A 29 11.09 -28.76 -11.46
CA GLU A 29 12.19 -28.12 -12.23
C GLU A 29 13.57 -28.66 -11.84
N THR A 30 13.78 -28.99 -10.56
CA THR A 30 15.05 -29.59 -10.11
C THR A 30 15.31 -30.94 -10.77
N GLN A 31 14.27 -31.76 -10.92
CA GLN A 31 14.39 -33.04 -11.64
C GLN A 31 14.62 -32.88 -13.14
N ARG A 32 14.17 -31.78 -13.74
CA ARG A 32 14.37 -31.47 -15.15
C ARG A 32 15.77 -30.90 -15.45
N GLN A 33 16.37 -30.20 -14.47
CA GLN A 33 17.75 -29.69 -14.60
C GLN A 33 18.80 -30.77 -14.51
N ASP A 34 18.60 -31.80 -13.69
CA ASP A 34 19.56 -32.93 -13.54
C ASP A 34 19.62 -33.78 -14.82
N SER A 35 18.57 -33.81 -15.63
CA SER A 35 18.55 -34.52 -16.91
C SER A 35 19.18 -33.75 -18.08
N LEU A 36 19.41 -32.45 -17.94
CA LEU A 36 19.94 -31.58 -18.99
C LEU A 36 21.43 -31.22 -18.83
N MET A 37 22.08 -31.69 -17.76
CA MET A 37 23.52 -31.40 -17.52
C MET A 37 24.48 -32.31 -18.30
N ASN A 38 24.01 -33.13 -19.19
CA ASN A 38 24.84 -34.13 -19.89
C ASN A 38 24.88 -33.97 -21.43
N GLU A 39 24.66 -32.80 -21.98
CA GLU A 39 24.95 -32.52 -23.39
C GLU A 39 25.73 -31.23 -23.59
N ASP A 40 26.88 -31.40 -24.15
CA ASP A 40 27.99 -30.53 -24.54
C ASP A 40 27.68 -29.08 -24.94
N SER A 41 28.48 -28.21 -24.32
CA SER A 41 29.25 -27.10 -24.90
C SER A 41 28.67 -26.35 -26.11
N LYS A 42 28.53 -25.03 -25.91
CA LYS A 42 28.47 -23.98 -26.94
C LYS A 42 27.21 -23.93 -27.80
N SER A 43 26.12 -23.61 -27.19
CA SER A 43 25.19 -22.70 -27.81
C SER A 43 24.96 -21.51 -26.86
N VAL A 44 25.37 -20.33 -27.25
CA VAL A 44 24.79 -19.09 -26.73
C VAL A 44 23.29 -19.32 -26.80
N ARG A 45 22.63 -19.57 -25.68
CA ARG A 45 21.19 -19.70 -25.60
C ARG A 45 20.63 -18.42 -26.23
N GLN A 46 20.18 -18.51 -27.45
CA GLN A 46 19.34 -17.50 -28.06
C GLN A 46 18.11 -17.49 -27.17
N ARG A 47 18.04 -16.54 -26.23
CA ARG A 47 16.89 -16.39 -25.32
C ARG A 47 15.66 -16.23 -26.19
N ASP A 48 14.74 -17.14 -26.03
CA ASP A 48 13.45 -17.05 -26.68
C ASP A 48 12.69 -15.88 -26.05
N TRP A 49 12.76 -14.70 -26.66
CA TRP A 49 12.22 -13.44 -26.18
C TRP A 49 10.67 -13.43 -26.07
N ASN A 50 10.03 -14.53 -26.41
CA ASN A 50 8.59 -14.72 -26.28
C ASN A 50 8.20 -15.60 -25.08
N CYS A 51 9.10 -15.78 -24.12
CA CYS A 51 8.84 -16.57 -22.92
C CYS A 51 8.14 -15.75 -21.85
N TRP A 52 7.28 -16.41 -21.10
CA TRP A 52 6.75 -15.93 -19.85
C TRP A 52 7.79 -16.09 -18.75
N GLY A 53 7.98 -15.04 -17.97
CA GLY A 53 8.73 -15.12 -16.72
C GLY A 53 7.78 -14.91 -15.52
N TYR A 54 8.13 -15.53 -14.40
CA TYR A 54 7.36 -15.48 -13.17
C TYR A 54 8.27 -15.13 -12.02
N GLY A 55 7.69 -14.73 -10.91
CA GLY A 55 8.47 -14.48 -9.72
C GLY A 55 7.64 -14.10 -8.52
N CYS A 56 8.34 -13.88 -7.43
CA CYS A 56 7.75 -13.36 -6.20
C CYS A 56 8.60 -12.24 -5.60
N ARG A 57 7.96 -11.43 -4.77
CA ARG A 57 8.57 -10.31 -4.07
C ARG A 57 8.13 -10.27 -2.63
N LEU A 58 9.04 -9.86 -1.78
CA LEU A 58 8.79 -9.60 -0.37
C LEU A 58 9.45 -8.26 -0.01
N GLY A 59 8.73 -7.41 0.68
CA GLY A 59 9.25 -6.10 0.99
C GLY A 59 8.52 -5.39 2.12
N PHE A 60 9.02 -4.21 2.41
CA PHE A 60 8.44 -3.28 3.36
C PHE A 60 7.88 -2.09 2.61
N THR A 61 6.77 -1.58 3.12
CA THR A 61 6.09 -0.40 2.57
C THR A 61 6.10 0.71 3.59
N ILE A 62 6.46 1.90 3.18
CA ILE A 62 6.40 3.13 3.97
C ILE A 62 5.59 4.16 3.21
N GLY A 63 4.86 5.00 3.91
CA GLY A 63 4.03 6.02 3.28
C GLY A 63 2.81 6.32 4.11
N GLY A 64 1.81 6.89 3.49
CA GLY A 64 0.60 7.24 4.21
C GLY A 64 -0.49 7.78 3.31
N ILE A 65 -1.55 8.24 3.95
CA ILE A 65 -2.69 8.88 3.35
C ILE A 65 -2.57 10.37 3.65
N THR A 66 -2.35 11.19 2.63
CA THR A 66 -2.01 12.61 2.80
C THR A 66 -2.73 13.48 1.80
N PRO A 67 -3.08 14.73 2.16
CA PRO A 67 -3.56 15.70 1.19
C PRO A 67 -2.43 16.15 0.25
N VAL A 68 -2.77 16.30 -1.04
CA VAL A 68 -1.85 16.82 -2.07
C VAL A 68 -2.59 17.91 -2.86
N PRO A 69 -2.14 19.16 -2.77
CA PRO A 69 -1.09 19.71 -1.91
C PRO A 69 -1.45 19.64 -0.42
N LEU A 70 -0.46 19.80 0.46
CA LEU A 70 -0.71 19.83 1.90
C LEU A 70 -1.70 20.95 2.24
N SER A 71 -2.73 20.58 3.00
CA SER A 71 -3.81 21.51 3.33
C SER A 71 -3.33 22.64 4.24
N ALA A 72 -3.89 23.84 4.06
CA ALA A 72 -3.55 25.02 4.85
C ALA A 72 -3.97 24.89 6.34
N GLU A 73 -4.89 23.99 6.64
CA GLU A 73 -5.32 23.67 8.00
C GLU A 73 -4.24 22.95 8.79
N ILE A 74 -3.36 22.20 8.13
CA ILE A 74 -2.20 21.51 8.74
C ILE A 74 -1.06 22.51 8.88
N ARG A 75 -0.73 22.87 10.12
CA ARG A 75 0.28 23.88 10.42
C ARG A 75 1.66 23.31 10.65
N GLU A 76 1.72 22.12 11.24
CA GLU A 76 2.97 21.48 11.60
C GLU A 76 2.76 19.96 11.67
N MET A 77 3.65 19.21 11.04
CA MET A 77 3.75 17.76 11.22
C MET A 77 4.70 17.50 12.38
N MET A 78 4.15 17.10 13.53
CA MET A 78 4.94 16.88 14.75
C MET A 78 5.65 15.53 14.71
N THR A 79 4.92 14.48 14.30
CA THR A 79 5.44 13.12 14.24
C THR A 79 4.86 12.40 13.04
N PHE A 80 5.70 11.62 12.38
CA PHE A 80 5.28 10.64 11.37
C PHE A 80 5.98 9.31 11.64
N SER A 81 5.21 8.25 11.80
CA SER A 81 5.72 6.90 11.98
C SER A 81 4.99 5.94 11.03
N PRO A 82 5.70 5.30 10.09
CA PRO A 82 5.12 4.23 9.31
C PRO A 82 4.78 3.06 10.24
N ASN A 83 3.57 2.55 10.14
CA ASN A 83 3.07 1.51 11.04
C ASN A 83 3.28 0.12 10.40
N GLY A 84 4.49 -0.43 10.58
CA GLY A 84 4.83 -1.84 10.38
C GLY A 84 4.30 -2.47 9.09
N ALA A 85 4.62 -1.90 7.96
CA ALA A 85 4.02 -2.28 6.70
C ALA A 85 4.84 -3.34 5.96
N PHE A 86 4.15 -4.35 5.45
CA PHE A 86 4.71 -5.50 4.75
C PHE A 86 3.98 -5.71 3.43
N MET A 87 4.69 -6.11 2.40
CA MET A 87 4.09 -6.52 1.14
C MET A 87 4.65 -7.86 0.66
N GLN A 88 3.78 -8.64 0.06
CA GLN A 88 4.10 -9.86 -0.67
C GLN A 88 3.43 -9.79 -2.04
N GLU A 89 4.15 -10.14 -3.09
CA GLU A 89 3.63 -10.12 -4.45
C GLU A 89 4.06 -11.38 -5.21
N ILE A 90 3.14 -11.93 -5.99
CA ILE A 90 3.40 -12.94 -7.01
C ILE A 90 3.14 -12.26 -8.34
N TYR A 91 4.03 -12.45 -9.29
CA TYR A 91 3.92 -11.77 -10.58
C TYR A 91 4.28 -12.65 -11.76
N GLY A 92 3.75 -12.27 -12.91
CA GLY A 92 4.16 -12.75 -14.21
C GLY A 92 4.50 -11.59 -15.14
N TYR A 93 5.37 -11.82 -16.09
CA TYR A 93 5.65 -10.87 -17.15
C TYR A 93 5.86 -11.58 -18.47
N LYS A 94 5.62 -10.85 -19.56
CA LYS A 94 5.89 -11.31 -20.90
C LYS A 94 6.64 -10.23 -21.66
N LEU A 95 7.84 -10.55 -22.13
CA LEU A 95 8.59 -9.69 -23.03
C LEU A 95 8.12 -9.93 -24.47
N PHE A 96 7.88 -8.84 -25.19
CA PHE A 96 7.74 -8.80 -26.63
C PHE A 96 8.87 -7.93 -27.15
N LYS A 97 9.69 -8.44 -28.04
CA LYS A 97 11.01 -7.86 -28.36
C LYS A 97 11.92 -7.84 -27.10
N GLU A 98 13.20 -7.66 -27.28
CA GLU A 98 14.24 -7.83 -26.26
C GLU A 98 14.15 -6.89 -25.06
N ARG A 99 13.37 -5.80 -25.15
CA ARG A 99 13.39 -4.70 -24.19
C ARG A 99 12.06 -4.32 -23.59
N PHE A 100 10.96 -4.72 -24.18
CA PHE A 100 9.64 -4.27 -23.73
C PHE A 100 8.75 -5.43 -23.40
N GLY A 101 7.85 -5.23 -22.46
CA GLY A 101 6.92 -6.25 -22.03
C GLY A 101 5.75 -5.70 -21.24
N PHE A 102 4.90 -6.62 -20.85
CA PHE A 102 3.85 -6.39 -19.85
C PHE A 102 4.14 -7.17 -18.60
N TYR A 103 3.81 -6.57 -17.49
CA TYR A 103 3.90 -7.12 -16.16
C TYR A 103 2.51 -7.07 -15.51
N PHE A 104 2.18 -8.11 -14.77
CA PHE A 104 0.98 -8.19 -13.96
C PHE A 104 1.28 -8.99 -12.70
N GLY A 105 0.65 -8.62 -11.60
CA GLY A 105 0.87 -9.25 -10.31
C GLY A 105 -0.38 -9.28 -9.45
N GLU A 106 -0.27 -10.03 -8.38
CA GLU A 106 -1.18 -9.99 -7.25
C GLU A 106 -0.35 -9.70 -6.00
N ARG A 107 -0.62 -8.57 -5.36
CA ARG A 107 0.10 -8.07 -4.20
C ARG A 107 -0.81 -8.00 -2.99
N LEU A 108 -0.45 -8.71 -1.94
CA LEU A 108 -1.00 -8.48 -0.60
C LEU A 108 -0.15 -7.40 0.08
N ALA A 109 -0.78 -6.32 0.48
CA ALA A 109 -0.12 -5.19 1.15
C ALA A 109 -0.77 -4.89 2.50
N ILE A 110 0.08 -4.66 3.50
CA ILE A 110 -0.30 -4.10 4.79
C ILE A 110 0.34 -2.72 4.84
N GLU A 111 -0.46 -1.69 4.83
CA GLU A 111 -0.04 -0.29 4.75
C GLU A 111 -0.60 0.47 5.93
N GLY A 112 0.19 1.29 6.57
CA GLY A 112 -0.27 2.05 7.71
C GLY A 112 0.63 3.22 8.07
N MET A 113 0.05 4.18 8.79
CA MET A 113 0.74 5.34 9.32
C MET A 113 0.16 5.77 10.66
N ASN A 114 1.01 6.34 11.49
CA ASN A 114 0.64 7.16 12.63
C ASN A 114 1.19 8.56 12.41
N VAL A 115 0.32 9.54 12.47
CA VAL A 115 0.66 10.94 12.26
C VAL A 115 0.16 11.74 13.43
N GLU A 116 0.97 12.66 13.92
CA GLU A 116 0.57 13.68 14.88
C GLU A 116 0.87 15.04 14.27
N ALA A 117 -0.16 15.86 14.15
CA ALA A 117 -0.07 17.15 13.50
C ALA A 117 -0.78 18.24 14.31
N ARG A 118 -0.21 19.43 14.28
CA ARG A 118 -0.90 20.63 14.76
C ARG A 118 -1.76 21.19 13.65
N VAL A 119 -3.06 21.28 13.93
CA VAL A 119 -4.06 21.77 12.97
C VAL A 119 -4.72 23.05 13.45
N LYS A 120 -5.22 23.85 12.51
CA LYS A 120 -5.97 25.06 12.80
C LYS A 120 -7.17 25.16 11.90
N ASN A 121 -8.33 25.36 12.52
CA ASN A 121 -9.60 25.53 11.82
C ASN A 121 -9.94 24.32 10.90
N TYR A 122 -9.59 23.14 11.35
CA TYR A 122 -9.77 21.87 10.64
C TYR A 122 -11.19 21.36 10.86
N HIS A 123 -11.97 21.23 9.78
CA HIS A 123 -13.33 20.73 9.88
C HIS A 123 -13.32 19.23 10.09
N MET A 124 -14.00 18.77 11.13
CA MET A 124 -14.10 17.36 11.49
C MET A 124 -15.32 17.08 12.38
N SER A 125 -15.67 15.80 12.48
CA SER A 125 -16.63 15.30 13.46
C SER A 125 -15.88 14.46 14.49
N ILE A 126 -16.16 14.71 15.76
CA ILE A 126 -15.54 14.01 16.89
C ILE A 126 -16.62 13.39 17.76
N GLU A 127 -16.25 12.36 18.50
CA GLU A 127 -17.09 11.73 19.53
C GLU A 127 -16.52 12.08 20.90
N GLN A 128 -17.38 12.63 21.76
CA GLN A 128 -17.05 12.93 23.13
C GLN A 128 -18.23 12.52 24.05
N GLY A 129 -17.97 11.60 24.96
CA GLY A 129 -19.00 11.15 25.93
C GLY A 129 -20.18 10.42 25.30
N GLY A 130 -20.08 9.94 24.07
CA GLY A 130 -21.16 9.28 23.31
C GLY A 130 -21.94 10.21 22.38
N ASP A 131 -21.64 11.50 22.38
CA ASP A 131 -22.24 12.49 21.49
C ASP A 131 -21.29 12.80 20.31
N TYR A 132 -21.85 12.92 19.10
CA TYR A 132 -21.14 13.36 17.89
C TYR A 132 -21.25 14.87 17.72
N ILE A 133 -20.12 15.51 17.63
CA ILE A 133 -20.04 16.97 17.50
C ILE A 133 -19.22 17.29 16.25
N SER A 134 -19.82 17.99 15.29
CA SER A 134 -19.15 18.49 14.10
C SER A 134 -18.73 19.95 14.27
N GLY A 135 -17.56 20.30 13.77
CA GLY A 135 -17.09 21.67 13.85
C GLY A 135 -15.65 21.87 13.39
N TYR A 136 -15.10 22.99 13.79
CA TYR A 136 -13.76 23.44 13.40
C TYR A 136 -12.78 23.28 14.57
N PHE A 137 -11.90 22.30 14.47
CA PHE A 137 -10.91 22.01 15.49
C PHE A 137 -9.62 22.83 15.29
N THR A 138 -9.03 23.25 16.38
CA THR A 138 -7.69 23.86 16.45
C THR A 138 -6.97 23.26 17.65
N GLY A 139 -5.86 22.57 17.40
CA GLY A 139 -5.11 21.83 18.42
C GLY A 139 -4.21 20.76 17.81
N VAL A 140 -4.00 19.69 18.55
CA VAL A 140 -3.23 18.53 18.10
C VAL A 140 -4.18 17.42 17.65
N ASP A 141 -3.97 16.93 16.45
CA ASP A 141 -4.67 15.79 15.86
C ASP A 141 -3.68 14.62 15.68
N LYS A 142 -4.02 13.49 16.26
CA LYS A 142 -3.27 12.25 16.11
C LYS A 142 -4.11 11.23 15.35
N THR A 143 -3.69 10.93 14.14
CA THR A 143 -4.34 10.03 13.21
C THR A 143 -3.60 8.70 13.12
N GLU A 144 -4.33 7.61 13.17
CA GLU A 144 -3.88 6.27 12.84
C GLU A 144 -4.66 5.75 11.63
N ALA A 145 -3.94 5.37 10.58
CA ALA A 145 -4.52 4.72 9.42
C ALA A 145 -3.86 3.36 9.18
N LYS A 146 -4.67 2.35 8.84
CA LYS A 146 -4.21 1.01 8.49
C LYS A 146 -5.10 0.40 7.41
N LEU A 147 -4.45 -0.05 6.34
CA LEU A 147 -5.08 -0.75 5.24
C LEU A 147 -4.46 -2.14 5.08
N ILE A 148 -5.30 -3.16 4.89
CA ILE A 148 -4.87 -4.46 4.39
C ILE A 148 -5.56 -4.64 3.06
N SER A 149 -4.81 -4.76 1.98
CA SER A 149 -5.34 -4.72 0.63
C SER A 149 -4.73 -5.77 -0.28
N VAL A 150 -5.49 -6.13 -1.31
CA VAL A 150 -4.98 -6.82 -2.49
C VAL A 150 -4.86 -5.78 -3.60
N LYS A 151 -3.66 -5.66 -4.18
CA LYS A 151 -3.37 -4.80 -5.33
C LYS A 151 -3.09 -5.66 -6.54
N ILE A 152 -3.62 -5.24 -7.69
CA ILE A 152 -3.43 -5.88 -8.99
C ILE A 152 -2.77 -4.86 -9.92
N PRO A 153 -1.43 -4.81 -9.98
CA PRO A 153 -0.71 -3.98 -10.94
C PRO A 153 -0.80 -4.57 -12.34
N ILE A 154 -0.95 -3.69 -13.34
CA ILE A 154 -0.89 -4.00 -14.76
C ILE A 154 0.03 -2.97 -15.39
N GLU A 155 1.26 -3.35 -15.71
CA GLU A 155 2.30 -2.39 -16.00
C GLU A 155 2.98 -2.67 -17.35
N PHE A 156 3.39 -1.60 -17.98
CA PHE A 156 4.36 -1.65 -19.06
C PHE A 156 5.76 -1.80 -18.47
N MET A 157 6.52 -2.73 -18.99
CA MET A 157 7.88 -3.06 -18.56
C MET A 157 8.88 -2.69 -19.63
N ALA A 158 9.94 -2.00 -19.25
CA ALA A 158 11.07 -1.67 -20.09
C ALA A 158 12.37 -2.22 -19.49
N ARG A 159 13.03 -3.15 -20.17
CA ARG A 159 14.34 -3.67 -19.80
C ARG A 159 15.43 -2.73 -20.29
N VAL A 160 16.00 -1.95 -19.37
CA VAL A 160 17.06 -0.99 -19.66
C VAL A 160 18.36 -1.70 -20.02
N ASN A 161 18.69 -2.72 -19.23
CA ASN A 161 19.85 -3.59 -19.45
C ASN A 161 19.58 -4.99 -18.86
N SER A 162 20.59 -5.86 -18.87
CA SER A 162 20.46 -7.24 -18.35
C SER A 162 20.11 -7.35 -16.86
N ARG A 163 20.19 -6.25 -16.11
CA ARG A 163 19.97 -6.22 -14.65
C ARG A 163 18.87 -5.27 -14.20
N LEU A 164 18.51 -4.28 -15.01
CA LEU A 164 17.56 -3.24 -14.61
C LEU A 164 16.32 -3.27 -15.50
N ASP A 165 15.21 -3.51 -14.86
CA ASP A 165 13.87 -3.38 -15.45
C ASP A 165 13.15 -2.19 -14.80
N LEU A 166 12.55 -1.32 -15.61
CA LEU A 166 11.68 -0.23 -15.18
C LEU A 166 10.26 -0.58 -15.54
N ARG A 167 9.31 -0.21 -14.70
CA ARG A 167 7.90 -0.50 -14.90
C ARG A 167 7.04 0.71 -14.54
N VAL A 168 5.95 0.87 -15.26
CA VAL A 168 4.95 1.90 -15.00
C VAL A 168 3.59 1.43 -15.47
N GLY A 169 2.57 1.66 -14.69
CA GLY A 169 1.21 1.31 -15.09
C GLY A 169 0.18 1.57 -14.00
N PRO A 170 -1.08 1.34 -14.30
CA PRO A 170 -2.16 1.40 -13.33
C PRO A 170 -2.17 0.19 -12.40
N TYR A 171 -2.80 0.37 -11.25
CA TYR A 171 -3.19 -0.72 -10.36
C TYR A 171 -4.64 -0.55 -9.88
N ILE A 172 -5.25 -1.68 -9.55
CA ILE A 172 -6.52 -1.75 -8.84
C ILE A 172 -6.20 -2.24 -7.43
N GLN A 173 -6.77 -1.58 -6.42
CA GLN A 173 -6.62 -1.95 -5.00
C GLN A 173 -7.98 -2.27 -4.40
N ILE A 174 -8.07 -3.41 -3.74
CA ILE A 174 -9.25 -3.86 -3.00
C ILE A 174 -8.86 -3.92 -1.52
N ASN A 175 -9.45 -3.05 -0.71
CA ASN A 175 -9.20 -2.95 0.72
C ASN A 175 -10.02 -4.01 1.47
N LEU A 176 -9.34 -5.00 2.04
CA LEU A 176 -9.94 -6.09 2.84
C LEU A 176 -10.18 -5.64 4.28
N HIS A 177 -9.28 -4.81 4.81
CA HIS A 177 -9.42 -4.15 6.11
C HIS A 177 -9.07 -2.68 5.96
N ARG A 178 -9.86 -1.84 6.60
CA ARG A 178 -9.76 -0.39 6.55
C ARG A 178 -9.88 0.16 7.95
N GLU A 179 -8.96 0.98 8.34
CA GLU A 179 -8.95 1.66 9.63
C GLU A 179 -8.42 3.07 9.42
N PHE A 180 -9.21 4.05 9.82
CA PHE A 180 -8.85 5.46 9.83
C PHE A 180 -9.50 6.10 11.04
N LYS A 181 -8.74 6.25 12.10
CA LYS A 181 -9.21 6.74 13.39
C LYS A 181 -8.18 7.64 14.03
N GLY A 182 -8.59 8.37 15.03
CA GLY A 182 -7.67 9.19 15.78
C GLY A 182 -8.26 9.81 17.03
N GLU A 183 -7.46 10.68 17.62
CA GLU A 183 -7.79 11.45 18.81
C GLU A 183 -7.32 12.89 18.63
N VAL A 184 -8.10 13.82 19.18
CA VAL A 184 -7.76 15.25 19.22
C VAL A 184 -7.63 15.72 20.67
N TYR A 185 -6.64 16.57 20.92
CA TYR A 185 -6.32 17.08 22.25
C TYR A 185 -5.55 18.40 22.18
N ASP A 186 -5.27 18.98 23.34
CA ASP A 186 -4.55 20.26 23.49
C ASP A 186 -5.07 21.36 22.55
N GLY A 187 -6.39 21.55 22.59
CA GLY A 187 -7.01 22.48 21.67
C GLY A 187 -8.46 22.81 21.99
N TYR A 188 -9.19 23.19 20.97
CA TYR A 188 -10.63 23.46 21.07
C TYR A 188 -11.34 23.15 19.75
N LEU A 189 -12.59 22.76 19.85
CA LEU A 189 -13.54 22.68 18.74
C LEU A 189 -14.52 23.86 18.80
N ARG A 190 -14.81 24.46 17.66
CA ARG A 190 -15.95 25.39 17.49
C ARG A 190 -17.07 24.68 16.77
N GLU A 191 -18.20 24.55 17.45
CA GLU A 191 -19.34 23.79 16.97
C GLU A 191 -19.95 24.45 15.73
N ASN A 192 -20.23 23.67 14.70
CA ASN A 192 -20.92 24.01 13.44
C ASN A 192 -20.25 25.12 12.61
N THR A 193 -19.74 26.17 13.22
CA THR A 193 -19.17 27.34 12.51
C THR A 193 -17.83 27.76 13.13
N PRO A 194 -16.94 28.45 12.37
CA PRO A 194 -15.68 28.95 12.91
C PRO A 194 -15.82 29.94 14.09
N THR A 195 -17.02 30.45 14.32
CA THR A 195 -17.36 31.38 15.43
C THR A 195 -18.32 30.74 16.44
N GLY A 196 -18.66 29.45 16.29
CA GLY A 196 -19.58 28.72 17.15
C GLY A 196 -19.11 28.53 18.58
N GLN A 197 -19.94 27.87 19.39
CA GLN A 197 -19.62 27.56 20.79
C GLN A 197 -18.27 26.83 20.85
N LYS A 198 -17.47 27.19 21.83
CA LYS A 198 -16.12 26.66 22.02
C LYS A 198 -16.11 25.55 23.04
N ILE A 199 -15.71 24.35 22.62
CA ILE A 199 -15.47 23.20 23.48
C ILE A 199 -13.96 23.06 23.64
N ILE A 200 -13.44 23.07 24.85
CA ILE A 200 -12.01 23.11 25.16
C ILE A 200 -11.54 21.70 25.54
N PHE A 201 -10.42 21.29 24.96
CA PHE A 201 -9.70 20.06 25.30
C PHE A 201 -8.38 20.42 25.97
N SER A 202 -8.39 20.50 27.30
CA SER A 202 -7.23 20.78 28.15
C SER A 202 -7.11 19.72 29.25
N ASP A 203 -5.96 19.71 29.93
CA ASP A 203 -5.73 18.88 31.12
C ASP A 203 -5.94 17.37 30.88
N GLY A 204 -5.53 16.88 29.69
CA GLY A 204 -5.66 15.46 29.32
C GLY A 204 -7.04 15.07 28.77
N SER A 205 -7.96 16.02 28.61
CA SER A 205 -9.23 15.78 27.92
C SER A 205 -8.98 15.52 26.44
N LYS A 206 -9.57 14.45 25.90
CA LYS A 206 -9.46 14.03 24.51
C LYS A 206 -10.84 13.75 23.95
N ALA A 207 -10.97 13.90 22.64
CA ALA A 207 -12.08 13.36 21.86
C ALA A 207 -11.54 12.45 20.77
N THR A 208 -12.33 11.49 20.34
CA THR A 208 -11.95 10.51 19.36
C THR A 208 -12.77 10.68 18.08
N TYR A 209 -12.26 10.11 16.98
CA TYR A 209 -13.02 9.96 15.75
C TYR A 209 -12.68 8.63 15.08
N ASP A 210 -13.63 8.10 14.32
CA ASP A 210 -13.47 6.88 13.54
C ASP A 210 -14.19 7.04 12.19
N PHE A 211 -13.40 7.12 11.11
CA PHE A 211 -13.86 7.23 9.73
C PHE A 211 -13.55 5.96 8.92
N SER A 212 -13.34 4.83 9.59
CA SER A 212 -12.97 3.56 8.97
C SER A 212 -14.01 3.06 7.97
N GLU A 213 -15.30 3.30 8.24
CA GLU A 213 -16.40 2.91 7.36
C GLU A 213 -16.44 3.74 6.07
N ASP A 214 -15.98 5.00 6.14
CA ASP A 214 -15.98 5.95 5.03
C ASP A 214 -14.79 5.76 4.07
N VAL A 215 -13.82 4.93 4.43
CA VAL A 215 -12.70 4.57 3.54
C VAL A 215 -13.21 3.68 2.40
N LYS A 216 -12.88 4.01 1.16
CA LYS A 216 -13.26 3.26 -0.05
C LYS A 216 -12.80 1.81 0.00
N LYS A 217 -13.68 0.89 -0.41
CA LYS A 217 -13.34 -0.53 -0.57
C LYS A 217 -12.45 -0.79 -1.78
N THR A 218 -12.63 -0.01 -2.84
CA THR A 218 -11.88 -0.15 -4.10
C THR A 218 -11.26 1.19 -4.46
N CYS A 219 -9.97 1.18 -4.74
CA CYS A 219 -9.19 2.33 -5.14
C CYS A 219 -8.43 2.01 -6.44
N PHE A 220 -8.08 3.06 -7.18
CA PHE A 220 -7.28 2.97 -8.39
C PHE A 220 -6.09 3.89 -8.26
N GLY A 221 -5.00 3.53 -8.90
CA GLY A 221 -3.79 4.35 -8.87
C GLY A 221 -2.84 4.01 -10.00
N ALA A 222 -1.67 4.63 -9.95
CA ALA A 222 -0.54 4.31 -10.79
C ALA A 222 0.67 3.94 -9.93
N GLU A 223 1.48 3.05 -10.49
CA GLU A 223 2.74 2.60 -9.91
C GLU A 223 3.88 2.91 -10.86
N VAL A 224 5.01 3.33 -10.30
CA VAL A 224 6.30 3.36 -10.97
C VAL A 224 7.23 2.46 -10.19
N ALA A 225 7.92 1.56 -10.87
CA ALA A 225 8.74 0.57 -10.21
C ALA A 225 10.07 0.34 -10.94
N ALA A 226 11.06 -0.09 -10.16
CA ALA A 226 12.36 -0.50 -10.65
C ALA A 226 12.76 -1.84 -10.01
N ASP A 227 13.26 -2.76 -10.82
CA ASP A 227 13.81 -4.04 -10.41
C ASP A 227 15.27 -4.13 -10.81
N PHE A 228 16.13 -4.40 -9.85
CA PHE A 228 17.55 -4.59 -10.09
C PHE A 228 17.96 -6.02 -9.75
N LEU A 229 18.36 -6.78 -10.76
CA LEU A 229 18.85 -8.15 -10.63
C LEU A 229 20.30 -8.13 -10.11
N ILE A 230 20.53 -8.69 -8.94
CA ILE A 230 21.84 -8.75 -8.30
C ILE A 230 22.63 -9.95 -8.85
N LYS A 231 22.07 -11.13 -8.73
CA LYS A 231 22.73 -12.37 -9.13
C LYS A 231 21.69 -13.43 -9.48
N ASN A 232 21.90 -14.12 -10.62
CA ASN A 232 21.02 -15.18 -11.10
C ASN A 232 19.54 -14.74 -11.06
N ASN A 233 18.78 -15.29 -10.13
CA ASN A 233 17.35 -15.09 -9.96
C ASN A 233 16.99 -14.08 -8.86
N PHE A 234 17.97 -13.63 -8.07
CA PHE A 234 17.73 -12.70 -6.94
C PHE A 234 17.95 -11.26 -7.35
N GLY A 235 17.04 -10.41 -6.93
CA GLY A 235 17.09 -8.98 -7.13
C GLY A 235 16.56 -8.19 -5.95
N ILE A 236 16.62 -6.88 -6.10
CA ILE A 236 15.94 -5.90 -5.25
C ILE A 236 14.96 -5.14 -6.10
N PHE A 237 13.90 -4.64 -5.47
CA PHE A 237 12.92 -3.81 -6.16
C PHE A 237 12.59 -2.57 -5.32
N ALA A 238 12.13 -1.54 -6.00
CA ALA A 238 11.55 -0.35 -5.42
C ALA A 238 10.29 0.03 -6.21
N ASN A 239 9.19 0.32 -5.51
CA ASN A 239 7.92 0.73 -6.10
C ASN A 239 7.45 2.03 -5.45
N LEU A 240 6.83 2.90 -6.22
CA LEU A 240 6.11 4.08 -5.74
C LEU A 240 4.68 4.01 -6.25
N ASP A 241 3.74 3.89 -5.32
CA ASP A 241 2.30 3.82 -5.55
C ASP A 241 1.67 5.19 -5.29
N TYR A 242 0.88 5.68 -6.22
CA TYR A 242 0.07 6.89 -6.09
C TYR A 242 -1.39 6.58 -6.40
N GLY A 243 -2.27 6.73 -5.41
CA GLY A 243 -3.71 6.52 -5.59
C GLY A 243 -4.38 7.71 -6.25
N PHE A 244 -5.27 7.44 -7.20
CA PHE A 244 -6.09 8.44 -7.86
C PHE A 244 -7.37 8.71 -7.07
N GLY A 245 -7.63 9.97 -6.74
CA GLY A 245 -8.80 10.35 -5.97
C GLY A 245 -8.65 10.19 -4.45
N SER A 246 -9.68 10.63 -3.73
CA SER A 246 -9.70 10.53 -2.27
C SER A 246 -9.82 9.09 -1.81
N VAL A 247 -9.14 8.76 -0.71
CA VAL A 247 -9.27 7.49 -0.01
C VAL A 247 -10.68 7.32 0.59
N PHE A 248 -11.35 8.43 0.92
CA PHE A 248 -12.71 8.42 1.45
C PHE A 248 -13.77 8.36 0.35
N ALA A 249 -14.93 7.84 0.69
CA ALA A 249 -16.11 7.80 -0.15
C ALA A 249 -16.50 9.21 -0.65
N ASP A 250 -17.17 9.29 -1.81
CA ASP A 250 -17.43 10.58 -2.45
C ASP A 250 -18.53 11.39 -1.73
N ASP A 251 -19.31 10.75 -0.88
CA ASP A 251 -20.33 11.31 0.01
C ASP A 251 -19.79 11.71 1.40
N PHE A 252 -18.50 11.45 1.66
CA PHE A 252 -17.86 11.84 2.91
C PHE A 252 -17.45 13.30 2.90
N GLU A 253 -18.13 14.13 3.67
CA GLU A 253 -17.96 15.60 3.73
C GLU A 253 -17.26 16.07 5.00
N THR A 254 -16.98 15.17 5.95
CA THR A 254 -16.42 15.55 7.26
C THR A 254 -15.04 16.18 7.13
N ILE A 255 -14.18 15.65 6.26
CA ILE A 255 -12.87 16.26 5.93
C ILE A 255 -13.01 17.00 4.62
N THR A 256 -12.72 18.31 4.61
CA THR A 256 -12.97 19.21 3.47
C THR A 256 -11.98 19.08 2.31
N PHE A 257 -10.90 18.35 2.49
CA PHE A 257 -9.87 18.12 1.46
C PHE A 257 -9.71 16.64 1.11
N LYS A 258 -9.29 16.40 -0.11
CA LYS A 258 -9.03 15.03 -0.58
C LYS A 258 -7.71 14.51 -0.01
N MET A 259 -7.73 13.26 0.45
CA MET A 259 -6.54 12.56 0.96
C MET A 259 -6.18 11.41 0.04
N TYR A 260 -4.92 11.36 -0.38
CA TYR A 260 -4.42 10.41 -1.38
C TYR A 260 -3.49 9.39 -0.72
N PRO A 261 -3.65 8.10 -0.99
CA PRO A 261 -2.70 7.09 -0.57
C PRO A 261 -1.42 7.18 -1.41
N ILE A 262 -0.28 7.37 -0.76
CA ILE A 262 1.04 7.43 -1.37
C ILE A 262 1.96 6.53 -0.57
N PHE A 263 2.44 5.45 -1.22
CA PHE A 263 3.26 4.45 -0.56
C PHE A 263 4.51 4.14 -1.40
N PHE A 264 5.62 3.97 -0.71
CA PHE A 264 6.86 3.51 -1.28
C PHE A 264 7.20 2.13 -0.70
N SER A 265 7.52 1.17 -1.57
CA SER A 265 7.90 -0.18 -1.18
C SER A 265 9.31 -0.50 -1.63
N LEU A 266 10.06 -1.18 -0.78
CA LEU A 266 11.41 -1.65 -1.03
C LEU A 266 11.55 -3.09 -0.55
N GLY A 267 12.23 -3.94 -1.31
CA GLY A 267 12.40 -5.33 -0.90
C GLY A 267 13.25 -6.16 -1.83
N VAL A 268 13.10 -7.46 -1.69
CA VAL A 268 13.80 -8.49 -2.48
C VAL A 268 12.84 -9.17 -3.44
N SER A 269 13.36 -9.55 -4.59
CA SER A 269 12.64 -10.28 -5.61
C SER A 269 13.36 -11.59 -5.96
N TYR A 270 12.56 -12.60 -6.27
CA TYR A 270 13.06 -13.85 -6.86
C TYR A 270 12.35 -14.08 -8.19
N ARG A 271 13.12 -14.24 -9.25
CA ARG A 271 12.62 -14.40 -10.63
C ARG A 271 12.85 -15.84 -11.08
N ILE A 272 11.85 -16.43 -11.69
CA ILE A 272 11.88 -17.73 -12.35
C ILE A 272 11.80 -17.48 -13.84
N GLU A 273 12.82 -17.81 -14.60
CA GLU A 273 12.88 -17.68 -16.07
C GLU A 273 12.79 -19.06 -16.74
#